data_623b78a4b7f3d6528916abd410dd5d85
#
_entry.id   623b78a4b7f3d6528916abd410dd5d85
#
_cell.length_a   1.000
_cell.length_b   1.000
_cell.length_c   1.000
_cell.angle_alpha   90.00
_cell.angle_beta   90.00
_cell.angle_gamma   90.00
#
_symmetry.space_group_name_H-M   'P 1'
#
loop_
_entity.id
_entity.type
_entity.pdbx_description
1 polymer ?
#
loop_
_entity_poly.entity_id
_entity_poly.type
_entity_poly.pdbx_seq_one_letter_code
_entity_poly.pdbx_strand_id
1 'polypeptide(L)'
;MNVYFLSGLGADKRAFRKLRLDDRFSVKYIEWITPLRDETLHHYAQRLAVQIDTTEPFQLVGLSFGGIMASELSEIVNPQQIIIISSTSVGIPISSFYQALLKVLLVNPFAAPFLKSPNTLTYKYFGADTPELKDLLKSILHDTDSRLLKWALIKMSGWQRKKKADNLFHIHGTADKLIPVKFVKPDVFIQDGTHLMVFKQHEIISSVLNKQLQ
;
A
#
# COMPACT_ATOMS: atom_id res chain seq x y z
N MET A 1 -13.69 -17.10 6.34
CA MET A 1 -12.81 -16.76 5.19
C MET A 1 -11.59 -15.97 5.70
N ASN A 2 -10.38 -16.38 5.33
CA ASN A 2 -9.16 -15.66 5.69
C ASN A 2 -8.97 -14.42 4.78
N VAL A 3 -8.68 -13.27 5.38
CA VAL A 3 -8.39 -12.02 4.67
C VAL A 3 -7.06 -11.47 5.16
N TYR A 4 -6.06 -11.44 4.29
CA TYR A 4 -4.72 -10.95 4.60
C TYR A 4 -4.57 -9.49 4.20
N PHE A 5 -4.23 -8.65 5.16
CA PHE A 5 -4.02 -7.22 4.99
C PHE A 5 -2.54 -6.88 4.87
N LEU A 6 -2.20 -6.14 3.81
CA LEU A 6 -0.88 -5.56 3.59
C LEU A 6 -0.99 -4.04 3.75
N SER A 7 -0.31 -3.50 4.73
CA SER A 7 -0.32 -2.06 5.02
C SER A 7 0.44 -1.23 3.97
N GLY A 8 0.37 0.08 4.08
CA GLY A 8 1.23 0.98 3.31
C GLY A 8 2.70 0.87 3.72
N LEU A 9 3.58 1.50 2.95
CA LEU A 9 5.01 1.49 3.20
C LEU A 9 5.32 2.00 4.61
N GLY A 10 5.95 1.14 5.41
CA GLY A 10 6.29 1.40 6.78
C GLY A 10 5.14 1.47 7.77
N ALA A 11 3.92 1.31 7.29
CA ALA A 11 2.75 1.18 8.14
C ALA A 11 2.59 -0.28 8.61
N ASP A 12 1.79 -0.46 9.64
CA ASP A 12 1.37 -1.73 10.18
C ASP A 12 -0.16 -1.78 10.33
N LYS A 13 -0.67 -2.73 11.12
CA LYS A 13 -2.10 -2.88 11.40
C LYS A 13 -2.79 -1.60 11.91
N ARG A 14 -2.04 -0.62 12.47
CA ARG A 14 -2.59 0.67 12.92
C ARG A 14 -3.31 1.42 11.80
N ALA A 15 -2.87 1.25 10.54
CA ALA A 15 -3.49 1.89 9.38
C ALA A 15 -4.95 1.43 9.17
N PHE A 16 -5.29 0.22 9.63
CA PHE A 16 -6.61 -0.40 9.46
C PHE A 16 -7.46 -0.40 10.73
N ARG A 17 -6.99 0.18 11.83
CA ARG A 17 -7.62 0.05 13.16
C ARG A 17 -9.07 0.53 13.24
N LYS A 18 -9.48 1.41 12.33
CA LYS A 18 -10.86 1.92 12.27
C LYS A 18 -11.78 1.09 11.38
N LEU A 19 -11.25 0.22 10.53
CA LEU A 19 -12.06 -0.65 9.68
C LEU A 19 -12.89 -1.62 10.52
N ARG A 20 -14.10 -1.91 10.06
CA ARG A 20 -15.01 -2.88 10.65
C ARG A 20 -15.43 -3.86 9.56
N LEU A 21 -14.95 -5.08 9.68
CA LEU A 21 -15.35 -6.18 8.81
C LEU A 21 -16.31 -7.10 9.54
N ASP A 22 -17.14 -7.79 8.77
CA ASP A 22 -18.08 -8.79 9.30
C ASP A 22 -17.32 -9.93 10.01
N ASP A 23 -17.89 -10.51 11.06
CA ASP A 23 -17.29 -11.58 11.87
C ASP A 23 -17.00 -12.87 11.08
N ARG A 24 -17.59 -13.01 9.88
CA ARG A 24 -17.30 -14.12 8.95
C ARG A 24 -15.86 -14.06 8.40
N PHE A 25 -15.16 -12.94 8.52
CA PHE A 25 -13.81 -12.74 8.04
C PHE A 25 -12.78 -12.84 9.17
N SER A 26 -11.83 -13.76 9.00
CA SER A 26 -10.65 -13.86 9.86
C SER A 26 -9.55 -12.94 9.30
N VAL A 27 -9.39 -11.78 9.91
CA VAL A 27 -8.40 -10.78 9.48
C VAL A 27 -7.01 -11.16 10.00
N LYS A 28 -6.06 -11.25 9.07
CA LYS A 28 -4.64 -11.49 9.34
C LYS A 28 -3.81 -10.36 8.72
N TYR A 29 -2.69 -10.01 9.33
CA TYR A 29 -1.82 -8.95 8.85
C TYR A 29 -0.48 -9.53 8.41
N ILE A 30 -0.04 -9.12 7.21
CA ILE A 30 1.29 -9.46 6.70
C ILE A 30 2.28 -8.42 7.25
N GLU A 31 3.29 -8.91 7.97
CA GLU A 31 4.32 -8.06 8.53
C GLU A 31 5.44 -7.81 7.51
N TRP A 32 5.89 -6.57 7.43
CA TRP A 32 7.02 -6.22 6.58
C TRP A 32 8.32 -6.82 7.11
N ILE A 33 9.13 -7.35 6.21
CA ILE A 33 10.45 -7.91 6.51
C ILE A 33 11.54 -7.01 5.95
N THR A 34 12.75 -7.11 6.46
CA THR A 34 13.89 -6.37 5.92
C THR A 34 14.22 -6.87 4.51
N PRO A 35 14.27 -5.97 3.48
CA PRO A 35 14.66 -6.37 2.14
C PRO A 35 16.12 -6.79 2.08
N LEU A 36 16.42 -7.74 1.20
CA LEU A 36 17.78 -8.14 0.89
C LEU A 36 18.42 -7.12 -0.08
N ARG A 37 19.74 -7.17 -0.17
CA ARG A 37 20.48 -6.32 -1.10
C ARG A 37 20.04 -6.64 -2.54
N ASP A 38 19.75 -5.60 -3.32
CA ASP A 38 19.34 -5.68 -4.73
C ASP A 38 18.08 -6.51 -5.02
N GLU A 39 17.33 -6.89 -3.99
CA GLU A 39 16.12 -7.70 -4.09
C GLU A 39 15.07 -7.07 -5.00
N THR A 40 14.42 -7.87 -5.86
CA THR A 40 13.28 -7.44 -6.69
C THR A 40 11.99 -7.43 -5.86
N LEU A 41 10.93 -6.72 -6.32
CA LEU A 41 9.61 -6.78 -5.68
C LEU A 41 9.05 -8.20 -5.70
N HIS A 42 9.22 -8.92 -6.81
CA HIS A 42 8.75 -10.30 -6.94
C HIS A 42 9.43 -11.24 -5.95
N HIS A 43 10.76 -11.19 -5.83
CA HIS A 43 11.49 -12.02 -4.86
C HIS A 43 11.11 -11.67 -3.41
N TYR A 44 10.95 -10.38 -3.10
CA TYR A 44 10.46 -9.93 -1.80
C TYR A 44 9.05 -10.47 -1.51
N ALA A 45 8.14 -10.46 -2.52
CA ALA A 45 6.81 -11.05 -2.41
C ALA A 45 6.87 -12.57 -2.14
N GLN A 46 7.78 -13.31 -2.78
CA GLN A 46 7.99 -14.75 -2.49
C GLN A 46 8.35 -14.98 -1.02
N ARG A 47 9.17 -14.14 -0.44
CA ARG A 47 9.52 -14.22 0.98
C ARG A 47 8.37 -13.83 1.90
N LEU A 48 7.53 -12.87 1.51
CA LEU A 48 6.31 -12.52 2.26
C LEU A 48 5.26 -13.63 2.20
N ALA A 49 5.20 -14.37 1.09
CA ALA A 49 4.21 -15.40 0.84
C ALA A 49 4.18 -16.51 1.92
N VAL A 50 5.31 -16.73 2.62
CA VAL A 50 5.39 -17.72 3.72
C VAL A 50 4.48 -17.39 4.92
N GLN A 51 3.99 -16.14 5.02
CA GLN A 51 3.05 -15.71 6.04
C GLN A 51 1.58 -16.01 5.69
N ILE A 52 1.32 -16.50 4.47
CA ILE A 52 -0.02 -16.77 3.97
C ILE A 52 -0.27 -18.28 3.98
N ASP A 53 -1.30 -18.67 4.72
CA ASP A 53 -1.80 -20.04 4.67
C ASP A 53 -2.64 -20.20 3.41
N THR A 54 -2.15 -21.00 2.47
CA THR A 54 -2.79 -21.28 1.17
C THR A 54 -3.58 -22.57 1.17
N THR A 55 -3.70 -23.27 2.30
CA THR A 55 -4.47 -24.53 2.42
C THR A 55 -5.97 -24.29 2.34
N GLU A 56 -6.42 -23.09 2.72
CA GLU A 56 -7.81 -22.64 2.67
C GLU A 56 -7.96 -21.45 1.72
N PRO A 57 -9.15 -21.25 1.13
CA PRO A 57 -9.43 -20.06 0.33
C PRO A 57 -9.21 -18.78 1.11
N PHE A 58 -8.56 -17.80 0.48
CA PHE A 58 -8.21 -16.52 1.12
C PHE A 58 -8.29 -15.35 0.12
N GLN A 59 -8.29 -14.14 0.68
CA GLN A 59 -8.28 -12.89 -0.09
C GLN A 59 -7.16 -11.97 0.40
N LEU A 60 -6.71 -11.05 -0.46
CA LEU A 60 -5.69 -10.05 -0.15
C LEU A 60 -6.30 -8.65 -0.18
N VAL A 61 -6.00 -7.85 0.84
CA VAL A 61 -6.34 -6.42 0.88
C VAL A 61 -5.06 -5.61 1.05
N GLY A 62 -4.72 -4.79 0.07
CA GLY A 62 -3.48 -4.02 0.08
C GLY A 62 -3.71 -2.50 0.06
N LEU A 63 -3.12 -1.78 1.01
CA LEU A 63 -3.14 -0.31 1.08
C LEU A 63 -1.85 0.27 0.49
N SER A 64 -1.94 1.20 -0.46
CA SER A 64 -0.77 1.92 -1.01
C SER A 64 0.31 0.94 -1.51
N PHE A 65 1.52 0.96 -0.95
CA PHE A 65 2.57 -0.02 -1.26
C PHE A 65 2.11 -1.47 -1.05
N GLY A 66 1.27 -1.72 -0.03
CA GLY A 66 0.65 -3.02 0.18
C GLY A 66 -0.21 -3.49 -0.99
N GLY A 67 -0.84 -2.58 -1.75
CA GLY A 67 -1.58 -2.92 -2.96
C GLY A 67 -0.68 -3.37 -4.12
N ILE A 68 0.51 -2.76 -4.26
CA ILE A 68 1.55 -3.20 -5.20
C ILE A 68 2.02 -4.61 -4.81
N MET A 69 2.29 -4.81 -3.51
CA MET A 69 2.75 -6.13 -3.00
C MET A 69 1.65 -7.20 -3.10
N ALA A 70 0.37 -6.85 -2.87
CA ALA A 70 -0.75 -7.77 -3.09
C ALA A 70 -0.84 -8.20 -4.56
N SER A 71 -0.55 -7.28 -5.50
CA SER A 71 -0.48 -7.58 -6.94
C SER A 71 0.69 -8.50 -7.28
N GLU A 72 1.85 -8.36 -6.64
CA GLU A 72 2.99 -9.29 -6.82
C GLU A 72 2.69 -10.67 -6.20
N LEU A 73 2.15 -10.69 -4.98
CA LEU A 73 1.76 -11.91 -4.28
C LEU A 73 0.73 -12.72 -5.06
N SER A 74 -0.20 -12.08 -5.77
CA SER A 74 -1.24 -12.78 -6.52
C SER A 74 -0.71 -13.70 -7.62
N GLU A 75 0.50 -13.47 -8.10
CA GLU A 75 1.17 -14.35 -9.08
C GLU A 75 1.84 -15.57 -8.42
N ILE A 76 1.94 -15.56 -7.09
CA ILE A 76 2.66 -16.57 -6.30
C ILE A 76 1.68 -17.46 -5.53
N VAL A 77 0.64 -16.88 -4.90
CA VAL A 77 -0.22 -17.58 -3.94
C VAL A 77 -1.69 -17.72 -4.37
N ASN A 78 -2.06 -17.25 -5.55
CA ASN A 78 -3.37 -17.41 -6.18
C ASN A 78 -4.59 -17.12 -5.26
N PRO A 79 -4.77 -15.87 -4.74
CA PRO A 79 -5.92 -15.50 -3.91
C PRO A 79 -7.23 -15.54 -4.71
N GLN A 80 -8.36 -15.78 -4.05
CA GLN A 80 -9.68 -15.69 -4.69
C GLN A 80 -9.94 -14.26 -5.21
N GLN A 81 -9.58 -13.26 -4.43
CA GLN A 81 -9.72 -11.85 -4.80
C GLN A 81 -8.59 -11.02 -4.21
N ILE A 82 -8.26 -9.94 -4.91
CA ILE A 82 -7.34 -8.89 -4.46
C ILE A 82 -8.14 -7.59 -4.40
N ILE A 83 -8.10 -6.90 -3.26
CA ILE A 83 -8.63 -5.55 -3.13
C ILE A 83 -7.48 -4.59 -2.86
N ILE A 84 -7.32 -3.56 -3.67
CA ILE A 84 -6.32 -2.52 -3.44
C ILE A 84 -6.99 -1.19 -3.10
N ILE A 85 -6.40 -0.47 -2.15
CA ILE A 85 -6.91 0.80 -1.62
C ILE A 85 -5.82 1.86 -1.73
N SER A 86 -6.10 3.04 -2.27
CA SER A 86 -5.13 4.15 -2.43
C SER A 86 -3.82 3.65 -3.06
N SER A 87 -3.90 2.84 -4.12
CA SER A 87 -2.76 2.17 -4.75
C SER A 87 -2.85 2.21 -6.26
N THR A 88 -2.05 1.40 -6.94
CA THR A 88 -2.11 1.20 -8.39
C THR A 88 -2.06 -0.28 -8.73
N SER A 89 -2.81 -0.69 -9.75
CA SER A 89 -2.83 -2.07 -10.27
C SER A 89 -1.83 -2.31 -11.40
N VAL A 90 -1.27 -1.24 -11.94
CA VAL A 90 -0.27 -1.25 -13.02
C VAL A 90 0.82 -0.22 -12.74
N GLY A 91 1.98 -0.37 -13.37
CA GLY A 91 3.07 0.58 -13.21
C GLY A 91 2.69 1.99 -13.65
N ILE A 92 2.98 2.98 -12.82
CA ILE A 92 2.84 4.39 -13.19
C ILE A 92 4.07 4.79 -14.02
N PRO A 93 3.90 5.37 -15.21
CA PRO A 93 5.02 5.74 -16.06
C PRO A 93 5.80 6.90 -15.40
N ILE A 94 6.96 6.58 -14.85
CA ILE A 94 7.94 7.55 -14.32
C ILE A 94 9.12 7.55 -15.29
N SER A 95 9.54 8.73 -15.75
CA SER A 95 10.65 8.81 -16.71
C SER A 95 11.95 8.28 -16.08
N SER A 96 12.81 7.68 -16.91
CA SER A 96 14.11 7.12 -16.48
C SER A 96 15.00 8.17 -15.78
N PHE A 97 14.88 9.43 -16.18
CA PHE A 97 15.59 10.53 -15.52
C PHE A 97 15.17 10.69 -14.05
N TYR A 98 13.86 10.74 -13.77
CA TYR A 98 13.36 10.85 -12.39
C TYR A 98 13.65 9.61 -11.56
N GLN A 99 13.61 8.41 -12.17
CA GLN A 99 14.02 7.19 -11.51
C GLN A 99 15.51 7.22 -11.11
N ALA A 100 16.39 7.68 -12.00
CA ALA A 100 17.81 7.82 -11.72
C ALA A 100 18.06 8.86 -10.62
N LEU A 101 17.39 10.01 -10.68
CA LEU A 101 17.50 11.05 -9.66
C LEU A 101 17.04 10.53 -8.29
N LEU A 102 15.92 9.83 -8.24
CA LEU A 102 15.40 9.21 -7.01
C LEU A 102 16.41 8.22 -6.43
N LYS A 103 17.01 7.37 -7.26
CA LYS A 103 18.06 6.43 -6.82
C LYS A 103 19.24 7.17 -6.20
N VAL A 104 19.76 8.21 -6.86
CA VAL A 104 20.88 9.00 -6.35
C VAL A 104 20.54 9.64 -5.01
N LEU A 105 19.34 10.24 -4.87
CA LEU A 105 18.91 10.86 -3.62
C LEU A 105 18.76 9.82 -2.49
N LEU A 106 18.19 8.66 -2.79
CA LEU A 106 17.91 7.63 -1.77
C LEU A 106 19.14 6.81 -1.37
N VAL A 107 20.18 6.74 -2.19
CA VAL A 107 21.47 6.14 -1.82
C VAL A 107 22.16 6.97 -0.74
N ASN A 108 21.94 8.29 -0.69
CA ASN A 108 22.50 9.15 0.35
C ASN A 108 22.06 8.66 1.75
N PRO A 109 23.00 8.41 2.70
CA PRO A 109 22.69 7.96 4.05
C PRO A 109 21.81 8.96 4.83
N PHE A 110 21.94 10.26 4.53
CA PHE A 110 21.16 11.32 5.17
C PHE A 110 19.71 11.45 4.64
N ALA A 111 19.34 10.75 3.57
CA ALA A 111 17.99 10.82 3.03
C ALA A 111 16.94 10.22 3.98
N ALA A 112 17.27 9.15 4.71
CA ALA A 112 16.30 8.46 5.56
C ALA A 112 15.76 9.34 6.71
N PRO A 113 16.56 10.05 7.49
CA PRO A 113 16.05 10.98 8.51
C PRO A 113 15.11 12.03 7.92
N PHE A 114 15.43 12.58 6.75
CA PHE A 114 14.61 13.56 6.06
C PHE A 114 13.26 12.97 5.62
N LEU A 115 13.25 11.78 5.03
CA LEU A 115 12.04 11.09 4.62
C LEU A 115 11.13 10.70 5.79
N LYS A 116 11.72 10.45 6.97
CA LYS A 116 11.00 10.05 8.19
C LYS A 116 10.50 11.26 9.01
N SER A 117 10.83 12.49 8.60
CA SER A 117 10.41 13.73 9.26
C SER A 117 9.31 14.41 8.44
N PRO A 118 8.02 14.11 8.71
CA PRO A 118 6.95 14.70 7.93
C PRO A 118 6.87 16.22 8.16
N ASN A 119 6.65 16.93 7.07
CA ASN A 119 6.48 18.37 7.04
C ASN A 119 5.09 18.73 6.44
N THR A 120 4.81 20.03 6.34
CA THR A 120 3.55 20.53 5.79
C THR A 120 3.24 19.96 4.40
N LEU A 121 4.25 19.78 3.55
CA LEU A 121 4.08 19.21 2.20
C LEU A 121 3.72 17.72 2.29
N THR A 122 4.42 16.96 3.14
CA THR A 122 4.12 15.55 3.41
C THR A 122 2.67 15.39 3.87
N TYR A 123 2.24 16.18 4.88
CA TYR A 123 0.85 16.13 5.36
C TYR A 123 -0.15 16.47 4.26
N LYS A 124 0.13 17.45 3.42
CA LYS A 124 -0.73 17.85 2.29
C LYS A 124 -0.87 16.74 1.25
N TYR A 125 0.22 16.05 0.90
CA TYR A 125 0.18 14.98 -0.10
C TYR A 125 -0.53 13.73 0.41
N PHE A 126 -0.32 13.37 1.68
CA PHE A 126 -1.02 12.24 2.30
C PHE A 126 -2.48 12.58 2.67
N GLY A 127 -2.85 13.86 2.72
CA GLY A 127 -4.17 14.30 3.17
C GLY A 127 -4.35 14.20 4.69
N ALA A 128 -3.25 14.34 5.44
CA ALA A 128 -3.26 14.39 6.91
C ALA A 128 -3.64 15.81 7.38
N ASP A 129 -4.93 16.11 7.38
CA ASP A 129 -5.47 17.45 7.69
C ASP A 129 -5.93 17.61 9.15
N THR A 130 -6.00 16.54 9.93
CA THR A 130 -6.33 16.57 11.34
C THR A 130 -5.11 16.26 12.23
N PRO A 131 -5.09 16.70 13.50
CA PRO A 131 -4.03 16.32 14.43
C PRO A 131 -3.84 14.81 14.54
N GLU A 132 -4.93 14.04 14.65
CA GLU A 132 -4.91 12.59 14.76
C GLU A 132 -4.21 11.94 13.54
N LEU A 133 -4.52 12.41 12.31
CA LEU A 133 -3.90 11.90 11.08
C LEU A 133 -2.43 12.29 10.96
N LYS A 134 -2.06 13.48 11.41
CA LYS A 134 -0.66 13.94 11.46
C LYS A 134 0.16 13.09 12.42
N ASP A 135 -0.37 12.83 13.62
CA ASP A 135 0.29 12.01 14.63
C ASP A 135 0.43 10.55 14.16
N LEU A 136 -0.63 10.00 13.55
CA LEU A 136 -0.59 8.68 12.94
C LEU A 136 0.49 8.59 11.86
N LEU A 137 0.52 9.53 10.91
CA LEU A 137 1.50 9.54 9.83
C LEU A 137 2.92 9.73 10.36
N LYS A 138 3.11 10.60 11.35
CA LYS A 138 4.40 10.83 12.01
C LYS A 138 4.90 9.56 12.69
N SER A 139 4.04 8.87 13.45
CA SER A 139 4.42 7.63 14.12
C SER A 139 4.76 6.53 13.11
N ILE A 140 3.98 6.36 12.05
CA ILE A 140 4.24 5.40 10.98
C ILE A 140 5.62 5.66 10.33
N LEU A 141 5.90 6.91 9.93
CA LEU A 141 7.17 7.26 9.29
C LEU A 141 8.36 7.09 10.24
N HIS A 142 8.18 7.44 11.52
CA HIS A 142 9.22 7.27 12.55
C HIS A 142 9.58 5.78 12.74
N ASP A 143 8.59 4.91 12.83
CA ASP A 143 8.76 3.49 13.10
C ASP A 143 9.24 2.70 11.88
N THR A 144 9.11 3.26 10.66
CA THR A 144 9.50 2.60 9.41
C THR A 144 10.99 2.23 9.39
N ASP A 145 11.32 1.00 9.04
CA ASP A 145 12.71 0.61 8.75
C ASP A 145 13.25 1.43 7.57
N SER A 146 14.40 2.08 7.76
CA SER A 146 14.99 2.97 6.75
C SER A 146 15.47 2.24 5.50
N ARG A 147 15.84 0.95 5.62
CA ARG A 147 16.25 0.13 4.47
C ARG A 147 15.03 -0.23 3.65
N LEU A 148 13.94 -0.66 4.32
CA LEU A 148 12.66 -0.94 3.68
C LEU A 148 12.14 0.30 2.93
N LEU A 149 12.15 1.48 3.60
CA LEU A 149 11.67 2.73 3.01
C LEU A 149 12.42 3.09 1.72
N LYS A 150 13.75 3.12 1.76
CA LYS A 150 14.57 3.44 0.60
C LYS A 150 14.42 2.43 -0.52
N TRP A 151 14.50 1.14 -0.18
CA TRP A 151 14.37 0.06 -1.13
C TRP A 151 13.02 0.09 -1.85
N ALA A 152 11.92 0.21 -1.09
CA ALA A 152 10.57 0.22 -1.66
C ALA A 152 10.34 1.42 -2.59
N LEU A 153 10.79 2.63 -2.20
CA LEU A 153 10.67 3.82 -3.06
C LEU A 153 11.41 3.64 -4.40
N ILE A 154 12.62 3.07 -4.36
CA ILE A 154 13.39 2.76 -5.58
C ILE A 154 12.65 1.73 -6.44
N LYS A 155 12.17 0.63 -5.83
CA LYS A 155 11.54 -0.46 -6.57
C LYS A 155 10.16 -0.06 -7.12
N MET A 156 9.35 0.69 -6.35
CA MET A 156 8.09 1.23 -6.85
C MET A 156 8.27 2.16 -8.06
N SER A 157 9.32 2.99 -8.06
CA SER A 157 9.57 3.89 -9.18
C SER A 157 9.89 3.18 -10.50
N GLY A 158 10.37 1.96 -10.43
CA GLY A 158 10.67 1.11 -11.57
C GLY A 158 9.68 -0.03 -11.81
N TRP A 159 8.58 -0.08 -11.06
CA TRP A 159 7.60 -1.13 -11.21
C TRP A 159 6.83 -1.00 -12.52
N GLN A 160 6.82 -2.08 -13.34
CA GLN A 160 6.30 -2.05 -14.72
C GLN A 160 5.26 -3.15 -14.98
N ARG A 161 4.37 -3.40 -14.03
CA ARG A 161 3.24 -4.28 -14.30
C ARG A 161 2.35 -3.65 -15.37
N LYS A 162 2.08 -4.42 -16.44
CA LYS A 162 1.34 -3.89 -17.62
C LYS A 162 -0.15 -4.20 -17.57
N LYS A 163 -0.57 -5.23 -16.85
CA LYS A 163 -1.96 -5.71 -16.82
C LYS A 163 -2.45 -5.84 -15.37
N LYS A 164 -3.65 -5.31 -15.12
CA LYS A 164 -4.42 -5.55 -13.89
C LYS A 164 -4.76 -7.05 -13.83
N ALA A 165 -4.68 -7.67 -12.65
CA ALA A 165 -5.17 -9.04 -12.46
C ALA A 165 -6.70 -9.07 -12.60
N ASP A 166 -7.24 -10.14 -13.17
CA ASP A 166 -8.67 -10.24 -13.51
C ASP A 166 -9.55 -10.27 -12.24
N ASN A 167 -9.02 -10.79 -11.12
CA ASN A 167 -9.67 -10.84 -9.81
C ASN A 167 -9.31 -9.66 -8.89
N LEU A 168 -8.76 -8.56 -9.43
CA LEU A 168 -8.38 -7.38 -8.66
C LEU A 168 -9.49 -6.34 -8.69
N PHE A 169 -9.91 -5.88 -7.51
CA PHE A 169 -10.82 -4.79 -7.28
C PHE A 169 -10.08 -3.57 -6.68
N HIS A 170 -10.31 -2.39 -7.23
CA HIS A 170 -9.55 -1.18 -6.88
C HIS A 170 -10.46 -0.11 -6.31
N ILE A 171 -10.20 0.31 -5.06
CA ILE A 171 -10.85 1.43 -4.37
C ILE A 171 -9.89 2.61 -4.33
N HIS A 172 -10.30 3.78 -4.82
CA HIS A 172 -9.41 4.94 -4.88
C HIS A 172 -10.12 6.25 -4.57
N GLY A 173 -9.40 7.16 -3.90
CA GLY A 173 -9.92 8.46 -3.52
C GLY A 173 -9.77 9.52 -4.63
N THR A 174 -10.81 10.34 -4.86
CA THR A 174 -10.77 11.38 -5.90
C THR A 174 -9.80 12.52 -5.56
N ALA A 175 -9.49 12.71 -4.26
CA ALA A 175 -8.57 13.74 -3.78
C ALA A 175 -7.18 13.22 -3.38
N ASP A 176 -6.83 11.98 -3.77
CA ASP A 176 -5.49 11.42 -3.53
C ASP A 176 -4.44 12.20 -4.34
N LYS A 177 -3.54 12.89 -3.62
CA LYS A 177 -2.46 13.70 -4.21
C LYS A 177 -1.16 12.92 -4.33
N LEU A 178 -1.01 11.82 -3.60
CA LEU A 178 0.18 10.97 -3.66
C LEU A 178 0.15 10.07 -4.90
N ILE A 179 -1.02 9.47 -5.16
CA ILE A 179 -1.30 8.73 -6.39
C ILE A 179 -2.53 9.38 -7.05
N PRO A 180 -2.34 10.43 -7.87
CA PRO A 180 -3.47 11.13 -8.46
C PRO A 180 -4.36 10.22 -9.32
N VAL A 181 -5.66 10.36 -9.16
CA VAL A 181 -6.70 9.54 -9.81
C VAL A 181 -6.55 9.43 -11.33
N LYS A 182 -5.97 10.44 -11.98
CA LYS A 182 -5.70 10.43 -13.43
C LYS A 182 -4.70 9.34 -13.89
N PHE A 183 -3.94 8.76 -12.97
CA PHE A 183 -2.97 7.70 -13.28
C PHE A 183 -3.51 6.29 -13.00
N VAL A 184 -4.72 6.17 -12.46
CA VAL A 184 -5.30 4.90 -12.07
C VAL A 184 -6.72 4.73 -12.65
N LYS A 185 -7.20 3.49 -12.70
CA LYS A 185 -8.55 3.16 -13.17
C LYS A 185 -9.24 2.32 -12.10
N PRO A 186 -9.76 2.94 -11.02
CA PRO A 186 -10.42 2.21 -9.95
C PRO A 186 -11.79 1.71 -10.36
N ASP A 187 -12.25 0.65 -9.68
CA ASP A 187 -13.59 0.11 -9.80
C ASP A 187 -14.60 0.92 -8.95
N VAL A 188 -14.11 1.50 -7.83
CA VAL A 188 -14.88 2.40 -6.96
C VAL A 188 -14.09 3.66 -6.65
N PHE A 189 -14.73 4.80 -6.86
CA PHE A 189 -14.23 6.11 -6.45
C PHE A 189 -14.81 6.49 -5.08
N ILE A 190 -13.96 6.91 -4.17
CA ILE A 190 -14.38 7.52 -2.89
C ILE A 190 -14.27 9.04 -3.03
N GLN A 191 -15.42 9.71 -3.01
CA GLN A 191 -15.49 11.16 -3.16
C GLN A 191 -14.70 11.85 -2.04
N ASP A 192 -13.85 12.81 -2.43
CA ASP A 192 -12.95 13.56 -1.55
C ASP A 192 -11.99 12.67 -0.72
N GLY A 193 -11.88 11.39 -1.10
CA GLY A 193 -10.93 10.44 -0.50
C GLY A 193 -9.49 10.87 -0.77
N THR A 194 -8.72 11.08 0.31
CA THR A 194 -7.29 11.33 0.27
C THR A 194 -6.51 10.02 0.36
N HIS A 195 -5.16 10.08 0.34
CA HIS A 195 -4.35 8.87 0.48
C HIS A 195 -4.60 8.13 1.81
N LEU A 196 -4.98 8.84 2.87
CA LEU A 196 -5.34 8.28 4.18
C LEU A 196 -6.85 8.01 4.34
N MET A 197 -7.61 7.89 3.25
CA MET A 197 -9.05 7.66 3.30
C MET A 197 -9.44 6.39 4.06
N VAL A 198 -8.59 5.37 4.05
CA VAL A 198 -8.82 4.12 4.81
C VAL A 198 -9.02 4.38 6.31
N PHE A 199 -8.43 5.46 6.82
CA PHE A 199 -8.58 5.90 8.20
C PHE A 199 -9.65 6.98 8.35
N LYS A 200 -9.68 7.96 7.45
CA LYS A 200 -10.58 9.12 7.52
C LYS A 200 -12.02 8.77 7.15
N GLN A 201 -12.20 7.94 6.12
CA GLN A 201 -13.51 7.51 5.60
C GLN A 201 -13.72 6.00 5.83
N HIS A 202 -13.29 5.52 7.00
CA HIS A 202 -13.28 4.10 7.34
C HIS A 202 -14.64 3.42 7.25
N GLU A 203 -15.73 4.13 7.52
CA GLU A 203 -17.10 3.58 7.46
C GLU A 203 -17.47 3.20 6.03
N ILE A 204 -17.24 4.12 5.06
CA ILE A 204 -17.47 3.87 3.64
C ILE A 204 -16.57 2.73 3.15
N ILE A 205 -15.28 2.77 3.50
CA ILE A 205 -14.33 1.72 3.11
C ILE A 205 -14.74 0.36 3.70
N SER A 206 -15.16 0.31 4.97
CA SER A 206 -15.65 -0.92 5.60
C SER A 206 -16.87 -1.47 4.89
N SER A 207 -17.83 -0.61 4.53
CA SER A 207 -19.02 -1.02 3.77
C SER A 207 -18.66 -1.60 2.39
N VAL A 208 -17.74 -0.94 1.67
CA VAL A 208 -17.28 -1.45 0.36
C VAL A 208 -16.54 -2.78 0.52
N LEU A 209 -15.66 -2.91 1.52
CA LEU A 209 -14.95 -4.15 1.79
C LEU A 209 -15.89 -5.30 2.12
N ASN A 210 -16.86 -5.11 3.04
CA ASN A 210 -17.82 -6.15 3.43
C ASN A 210 -18.69 -6.61 2.26
N LYS A 211 -18.96 -5.72 1.29
CA LYS A 211 -19.71 -6.04 0.07
C LYS A 211 -18.87 -6.80 -0.94
N GLN A 212 -17.58 -6.51 -1.04
CA GLN A 212 -16.68 -7.07 -2.05
C GLN A 212 -15.99 -8.36 -1.60
N LEU A 213 -15.63 -8.47 -0.33
CA LEU A 213 -15.11 -9.70 0.26
C LEU A 213 -16.21 -10.77 0.28
N GLN A 214 -15.93 -11.95 -0.28
CA GLN A 214 -16.91 -13.03 -0.48
C GLN A 214 -16.69 -14.17 0.51
#